data_00481b0c52bfb7c5232f70a38d0e356b
#
_entry.id   00481b0c52bfb7c5232f70a38d0e356b
#
_cell.length_a   1.000
_cell.length_b   1.000
_cell.length_c   1.000
_cell.angle_alpha   90.00
_cell.angle_beta   90.00
_cell.angle_gamma   90.00
#
_symmetry.space_group_name_H-M   'P 1'
#
loop_
_entity.id
_entity.type
_entity.pdbx_description
1 polymer ?
#
loop_
_entity_poly.entity_id
_entity_poly.type
_entity_poly.pdbx_seq_one_letter_code
_entity_poly.pdbx_strand_id
1 'polypeptide(L)'
;MILDAFRLDGKTALVTGARQGLGQGLASALAEAGADIAALDIGGVAETGGAVNACRRRFLPIACDLRKASPADLQAAVERVVSELGRLDILINNAGIIRRAPALEFSETDWDDVMHINLKAMFFLCQAAARNMAAQGSGKIINIASMLSFQGGILVPSYTASKSGVAGITRALANEWASKGINVNAIAPGYMATDNTAALRADPRRSVSILERIPAGRWGSPEDLKGAAVFLASSASDYLHGAVIPVDGGWLTR
;
A
#
# COMPACT_ATOMS: atom_id res chain seq x y z
N MET A 1 -3.00 25.29 12.68
CA MET A 1 -4.35 25.23 12.01
C MET A 1 -4.68 23.78 11.70
N ILE A 2 -5.95 23.44 11.35
CA ILE A 2 -6.29 22.04 11.07
C ILE A 2 -5.45 21.41 9.95
N LEU A 3 -5.10 22.19 8.93
CA LEU A 3 -4.28 21.70 7.83
C LEU A 3 -2.84 21.34 8.24
N ASP A 4 -2.33 21.86 9.33
CA ASP A 4 -0.99 21.50 9.84
C ASP A 4 -0.95 20.04 10.30
N ALA A 5 -2.09 19.48 10.72
CA ALA A 5 -2.20 18.08 11.10
C ALA A 5 -1.97 17.10 9.93
N PHE A 6 -2.05 17.57 8.68
CA PHE A 6 -1.80 16.77 7.48
C PHE A 6 -0.36 16.88 6.95
N ARG A 7 0.48 17.72 7.56
CA ARG A 7 1.86 17.91 7.14
C ARG A 7 2.74 16.75 7.58
N LEU A 8 3.69 16.41 6.73
CA LEU A 8 4.64 15.31 6.95
C LEU A 8 6.10 15.80 6.99
N ASP A 9 6.33 17.09 7.27
CA ASP A 9 7.66 17.65 7.35
C ASP A 9 8.53 16.93 8.40
N GLY A 10 9.74 16.56 8.02
CA GLY A 10 10.67 15.83 8.87
C GLY A 10 10.31 14.35 9.08
N LYS A 11 9.31 13.83 8.36
CA LYS A 11 8.93 12.41 8.33
C LYS A 11 9.64 11.68 7.20
N THR A 12 9.87 10.39 7.40
CA THR A 12 10.41 9.48 6.39
C THR A 12 9.42 8.35 6.12
N ALA A 13 9.11 8.11 4.86
CA ALA A 13 8.20 7.07 4.41
C ALA A 13 8.93 6.01 3.57
N LEU A 14 8.63 4.74 3.84
CA LEU A 14 8.97 3.61 2.96
C LEU A 14 7.72 3.19 2.19
N VAL A 15 7.78 3.21 0.85
CA VAL A 15 6.69 2.80 -0.02
C VAL A 15 7.13 1.61 -0.87
N THR A 16 6.39 0.49 -0.82
CA THR A 16 6.69 -0.70 -1.62
C THR A 16 5.88 -0.73 -2.92
N GLY A 17 6.47 -1.31 -3.99
CA GLY A 17 5.86 -1.29 -5.32
C GLY A 17 5.75 0.14 -5.87
N ALA A 18 6.76 0.95 -5.63
CA ALA A 18 6.74 2.39 -5.87
C ALA A 18 7.19 2.80 -7.28
N ARG A 19 7.46 1.85 -8.18
CA ARG A 19 7.96 2.14 -9.53
C ARG A 19 6.95 2.89 -10.39
N GLN A 20 5.66 2.52 -10.27
CA GLN A 20 4.59 3.02 -11.13
C GLN A 20 3.21 2.93 -10.46
N GLY A 21 2.17 3.43 -11.12
CA GLY A 21 0.77 3.26 -10.73
C GLY A 21 0.46 3.79 -9.32
N LEU A 22 -0.22 2.98 -8.50
CA LEU A 22 -0.65 3.43 -7.17
C LEU A 22 0.54 3.76 -6.27
N GLY A 23 1.57 2.89 -6.25
CA GLY A 23 2.74 3.11 -5.39
C GLY A 23 3.50 4.38 -5.70
N GLN A 24 3.67 4.72 -6.98
CA GLN A 24 4.26 5.98 -7.41
C GLN A 24 3.40 7.17 -6.98
N GLY A 25 2.08 7.11 -7.20
CA GLY A 25 1.16 8.16 -6.77
C GLY A 25 1.15 8.38 -5.26
N LEU A 26 1.21 7.29 -4.48
CA LEU A 26 1.29 7.33 -3.02
C LEU A 26 2.61 7.95 -2.54
N ALA A 27 3.75 7.54 -3.14
CA ALA A 27 5.06 8.12 -2.84
C ALA A 27 5.10 9.63 -3.13
N SER A 28 4.57 10.04 -4.30
CA SER A 28 4.47 11.46 -4.68
C SER A 28 3.61 12.25 -3.69
N ALA A 29 2.45 11.71 -3.29
CA ALA A 29 1.56 12.37 -2.34
C ALA A 29 2.22 12.63 -0.98
N LEU A 30 2.97 11.65 -0.46
CA LEU A 30 3.69 11.82 0.80
C LEU A 30 4.84 12.84 0.66
N ALA A 31 5.52 12.88 -0.49
CA ALA A 31 6.55 13.88 -0.78
C ALA A 31 5.95 15.29 -0.89
N GLU A 32 4.82 15.45 -1.59
CA GLU A 32 4.06 16.70 -1.67
C GLU A 32 3.62 17.21 -0.28
N ALA A 33 3.29 16.29 0.63
CA ALA A 33 2.94 16.60 2.02
C ALA A 33 4.15 16.88 2.93
N GLY A 34 5.40 16.64 2.46
CA GLY A 34 6.62 17.02 3.17
C GLY A 34 7.52 15.85 3.62
N ALA A 35 7.19 14.60 3.31
CA ALA A 35 8.00 13.45 3.71
C ALA A 35 9.19 13.19 2.79
N ASP A 36 10.29 12.70 3.35
CA ASP A 36 11.36 12.04 2.60
C ASP A 36 10.92 10.61 2.23
N ILE A 37 11.32 10.12 1.08
CA ILE A 37 10.78 8.87 0.52
C ILE A 37 11.89 7.84 0.27
N ALA A 38 11.72 6.65 0.84
CA ALA A 38 12.38 5.43 0.38
C ALA A 38 11.40 4.65 -0.51
N ALA A 39 11.83 4.31 -1.72
CA ALA A 39 11.02 3.58 -2.70
C ALA A 39 11.59 2.17 -2.90
N LEU A 40 10.85 1.15 -2.47
CA LEU A 40 11.24 -0.25 -2.62
C LEU A 40 10.50 -0.88 -3.80
N ASP A 41 11.24 -1.39 -4.77
CA ASP A 41 10.69 -2.08 -5.93
C ASP A 41 11.69 -3.11 -6.48
N ILE A 42 11.22 -4.06 -7.30
CA ILE A 42 12.07 -4.99 -8.05
C ILE A 42 12.75 -4.30 -9.24
N GLY A 43 12.13 -3.25 -9.78
CA GLY A 43 12.60 -2.48 -10.92
C GLY A 43 13.10 -1.10 -10.55
N GLY A 44 13.57 -0.35 -11.57
CA GLY A 44 14.03 1.02 -11.38
C GLY A 44 12.90 1.97 -10.99
N VAL A 45 13.18 2.87 -10.06
CA VAL A 45 12.22 3.85 -9.50
C VAL A 45 12.59 5.30 -9.86
N ALA A 46 13.24 5.50 -11.02
CA ALA A 46 13.78 6.80 -11.41
C ALA A 46 12.69 7.88 -11.59
N GLU A 47 11.55 7.53 -12.19
CA GLU A 47 10.44 8.48 -12.35
C GLU A 47 9.87 8.92 -11.00
N THR A 48 9.71 7.98 -10.07
CA THR A 48 9.28 8.29 -8.70
C THR A 48 10.30 9.18 -8.01
N GLY A 49 11.60 8.90 -8.19
CA GLY A 49 12.69 9.74 -7.69
C GLY A 49 12.63 11.16 -8.25
N GLY A 50 12.35 11.30 -9.54
CA GLY A 50 12.16 12.61 -10.18
C GLY A 50 11.01 13.41 -9.55
N ALA A 51 9.86 12.77 -9.32
CA ALA A 51 8.70 13.40 -8.68
C ALA A 51 8.99 13.82 -7.23
N VAL A 52 9.68 12.98 -6.46
CA VAL A 52 10.07 13.29 -5.06
C VAL A 52 11.08 14.45 -5.01
N ASN A 53 12.09 14.44 -5.89
CA ASN A 53 13.08 15.50 -5.96
C ASN A 53 12.48 16.85 -6.37
N ALA A 54 11.44 16.85 -7.23
CA ALA A 54 10.70 18.05 -7.60
C ALA A 54 10.02 18.69 -6.36
N CYS A 55 9.62 17.89 -5.36
CA CYS A 55 9.12 18.35 -4.07
C CYS A 55 10.24 18.79 -3.09
N ARG A 56 11.52 18.75 -3.51
CA ARG A 56 12.70 19.04 -2.68
C ARG A 56 12.79 18.14 -1.44
N ARG A 57 12.41 16.86 -1.60
CA ARG A 57 12.53 15.82 -0.56
C ARG A 57 13.65 14.86 -0.90
N ARG A 58 14.23 14.24 0.15
CA ARG A 58 15.25 13.21 -0.04
C ARG A 58 14.61 11.96 -0.63
N PHE A 59 15.34 11.28 -1.49
CA PHE A 59 14.89 10.06 -2.15
C PHE A 59 15.91 8.94 -2.00
N LEU A 60 15.46 7.76 -1.56
CA LEU A 60 16.28 6.56 -1.42
C LEU A 60 15.68 5.41 -2.24
N PRO A 61 16.32 4.97 -3.34
CA PRO A 61 15.91 3.78 -4.06
C PRO A 61 16.38 2.50 -3.34
N ILE A 62 15.49 1.52 -3.19
CA ILE A 62 15.79 0.20 -2.62
C ILE A 62 15.34 -0.87 -3.62
N ALA A 63 16.30 -1.58 -4.23
CA ALA A 63 16.01 -2.73 -5.08
C ALA A 63 15.76 -3.96 -4.18
N CYS A 64 14.55 -4.55 -4.30
CA CYS A 64 14.18 -5.74 -3.56
C CYS A 64 13.09 -6.53 -4.30
N ASP A 65 13.35 -7.81 -4.56
CA ASP A 65 12.35 -8.74 -5.09
C ASP A 65 11.58 -9.37 -3.92
N LEU A 66 10.40 -8.86 -3.63
CA LEU A 66 9.55 -9.36 -2.54
C LEU A 66 9.10 -10.82 -2.71
N ARG A 67 9.22 -11.41 -3.91
CA ARG A 67 8.95 -12.83 -4.13
C ARG A 67 10.00 -13.72 -3.48
N LYS A 68 11.24 -13.24 -3.44
CA LYS A 68 12.41 -13.99 -2.96
C LYS A 68 12.89 -13.54 -1.58
N ALA A 69 12.50 -12.36 -1.17
CA ALA A 69 13.00 -11.73 0.05
C ALA A 69 12.62 -12.55 1.29
N SER A 70 13.63 -12.90 2.06
CA SER A 70 13.47 -13.45 3.40
C SER A 70 13.08 -12.38 4.42
N PRO A 71 12.59 -12.74 5.61
CA PRO A 71 12.38 -11.78 6.69
C PRO A 71 13.64 -10.96 7.04
N ALA A 72 14.84 -11.56 6.91
CA ALA A 72 16.10 -10.86 7.15
C ALA A 72 16.39 -9.80 6.08
N ASP A 73 16.12 -10.08 4.81
CA ASP A 73 16.27 -9.11 3.72
C ASP A 73 15.33 -7.90 3.91
N LEU A 74 14.09 -8.17 4.35
CA LEU A 74 13.11 -7.13 4.64
C LEU A 74 13.51 -6.26 5.85
N GLN A 75 14.06 -6.89 6.88
CA GLN A 75 14.65 -6.18 8.02
C GLN A 75 15.80 -5.29 7.57
N ALA A 76 16.73 -5.81 6.77
CA ALA A 76 17.88 -5.06 6.23
C ALA A 76 17.43 -3.87 5.36
N ALA A 77 16.36 -4.02 4.57
CA ALA A 77 15.79 -2.93 3.80
C ALA A 77 15.28 -1.79 4.70
N VAL A 78 14.60 -2.11 5.80
CA VAL A 78 14.14 -1.12 6.78
C VAL A 78 15.31 -0.47 7.50
N GLU A 79 16.31 -1.23 7.92
CA GLU A 79 17.52 -0.72 8.56
C GLU A 79 18.29 0.25 7.65
N ARG A 80 18.33 -0.05 6.35
CA ARG A 80 18.90 0.86 5.35
C ARG A 80 18.15 2.19 5.28
N VAL A 81 16.81 2.19 5.33
CA VAL A 81 16.04 3.44 5.41
C VAL A 81 16.45 4.26 6.64
N VAL A 82 16.50 3.62 7.80
CA VAL A 82 16.86 4.29 9.05
C VAL A 82 18.29 4.83 9.02
N SER A 83 19.25 4.07 8.48
CA SER A 83 20.64 4.49 8.40
C SER A 83 20.87 5.65 7.43
N GLU A 84 20.21 5.65 6.26
CA GLU A 84 20.43 6.66 5.22
C GLU A 84 19.52 7.90 5.36
N LEU A 85 18.28 7.72 5.85
CA LEU A 85 17.33 8.82 6.03
C LEU A 85 17.12 9.24 7.49
N GLY A 86 17.74 8.53 8.45
CA GLY A 86 17.77 8.88 9.87
C GLY A 86 16.60 8.34 10.70
N ARG A 87 15.48 7.98 10.08
CA ARG A 87 14.26 7.49 10.75
C ARG A 87 13.34 6.77 9.79
N LEU A 88 12.36 6.04 10.33
CA LEU A 88 11.21 5.53 9.57
C LEU A 88 9.92 5.82 10.33
N ASP A 89 9.09 6.71 9.80
CA ASP A 89 7.81 7.12 10.41
C ASP A 89 6.61 6.46 9.75
N ILE A 90 6.69 6.21 8.43
CA ILE A 90 5.55 5.78 7.64
C ILE A 90 5.97 4.58 6.79
N LEU A 91 5.17 3.51 6.83
CA LEU A 91 5.28 2.38 5.92
C LEU A 91 4.00 2.27 5.09
N ILE A 92 4.13 2.32 3.74
CA ILE A 92 3.05 1.95 2.84
C ILE A 92 3.36 0.61 2.17
N ASN A 93 2.64 -0.42 2.54
CA ASN A 93 2.67 -1.73 1.91
C ASN A 93 1.73 -1.74 0.70
N ASN A 94 2.23 -1.29 -0.46
CA ASN A 94 1.47 -1.24 -1.70
C ASN A 94 1.83 -2.36 -2.67
N ALA A 95 3.05 -2.89 -2.64
CA ALA A 95 3.45 -3.97 -3.53
C ALA A 95 2.47 -5.14 -3.51
N GLY A 96 2.10 -5.62 -4.67
CA GLY A 96 1.17 -6.74 -4.80
C GLY A 96 1.00 -7.17 -6.24
N ILE A 97 0.68 -8.44 -6.41
CA ILE A 97 0.40 -9.06 -7.71
C ILE A 97 -0.97 -9.71 -7.71
N ILE A 98 -1.50 -9.92 -8.89
CA ILE A 98 -2.72 -10.67 -9.13
C ILE A 98 -2.45 -11.77 -10.16
N ARG A 99 -2.97 -12.98 -9.90
CA ARG A 99 -2.99 -14.10 -10.83
C ARG A 99 -4.44 -14.45 -11.12
N ARG A 100 -4.72 -14.83 -12.37
CA ARG A 100 -6.08 -15.09 -12.82
C ARG A 100 -6.16 -16.45 -13.50
N ALA A 101 -6.95 -17.37 -12.90
CA ALA A 101 -7.32 -18.65 -13.48
C ALA A 101 -8.62 -19.15 -12.85
N PRO A 102 -9.36 -20.07 -13.50
CA PRO A 102 -10.47 -20.78 -12.86
C PRO A 102 -9.99 -21.46 -11.56
N ALA A 103 -10.81 -21.41 -10.51
CA ALA A 103 -10.41 -21.96 -9.21
C ALA A 103 -10.11 -23.49 -9.26
N LEU A 104 -10.76 -24.22 -10.16
CA LEU A 104 -10.51 -25.66 -10.39
C LEU A 104 -9.14 -25.94 -11.04
N GLU A 105 -8.51 -24.94 -11.66
CA GLU A 105 -7.26 -25.07 -12.42
C GLU A 105 -6.16 -24.16 -11.83
N PHE A 106 -6.39 -23.55 -10.68
CA PHE A 106 -5.47 -22.59 -10.10
C PHE A 106 -4.20 -23.29 -9.62
N SER A 107 -3.04 -22.86 -10.11
CA SER A 107 -1.76 -23.50 -9.78
C SER A 107 -1.28 -23.15 -8.37
N GLU A 108 -0.58 -24.11 -7.72
CA GLU A 108 0.09 -23.90 -6.44
C GLU A 108 1.11 -22.75 -6.52
N THR A 109 1.89 -22.70 -7.60
CA THR A 109 2.89 -21.63 -7.82
C THR A 109 2.25 -20.24 -7.85
N ASP A 110 1.13 -20.07 -8.57
CA ASP A 110 0.42 -18.79 -8.62
C ASP A 110 -0.23 -18.42 -7.28
N TRP A 111 -0.67 -19.44 -6.54
CA TRP A 111 -1.17 -19.25 -5.18
C TRP A 111 -0.07 -18.75 -4.26
N ASP A 112 1.06 -19.45 -4.21
CA ASP A 112 2.19 -19.14 -3.34
C ASP A 112 2.81 -17.78 -3.65
N ASP A 113 3.00 -17.46 -4.93
CA ASP A 113 3.49 -16.16 -5.38
C ASP A 113 2.63 -15.01 -4.81
N VAL A 114 1.31 -15.12 -4.97
CA VAL A 114 0.38 -14.08 -4.49
C VAL A 114 0.38 -13.99 -2.97
N MET A 115 0.29 -15.13 -2.27
CA MET A 115 0.28 -15.15 -0.81
C MET A 115 1.61 -14.65 -0.24
N HIS A 116 2.72 -14.99 -0.87
CA HIS A 116 4.05 -14.56 -0.43
C HIS A 116 4.20 -13.04 -0.55
N ILE A 117 3.94 -12.46 -1.72
CA ILE A 117 4.14 -11.03 -1.95
C ILE A 117 3.08 -10.20 -1.20
N ASN A 118 1.79 -10.54 -1.40
CA ASN A 118 0.71 -9.67 -0.93
C ASN A 118 0.48 -9.75 0.58
N LEU A 119 0.85 -10.85 1.24
CA LEU A 119 0.53 -11.09 2.64
C LEU A 119 1.77 -11.36 3.49
N LYS A 120 2.60 -12.37 3.14
CA LYS A 120 3.74 -12.76 3.97
C LYS A 120 4.81 -11.67 4.02
N ALA A 121 5.27 -11.17 2.87
CA ALA A 121 6.28 -10.11 2.82
C ALA A 121 5.77 -8.82 3.46
N MET A 122 4.50 -8.46 3.22
CA MET A 122 3.83 -7.33 3.87
C MET A 122 3.86 -7.45 5.40
N PHE A 123 3.52 -8.61 5.95
CA PHE A 123 3.56 -8.82 7.41
C PHE A 123 4.97 -8.63 7.98
N PHE A 124 6.00 -9.21 7.35
CA PHE A 124 7.37 -9.07 7.84
C PHE A 124 7.94 -7.66 7.66
N LEU A 125 7.50 -6.91 6.65
CA LEU A 125 7.78 -5.47 6.55
C LEU A 125 7.11 -4.67 7.67
N CYS A 126 5.85 -4.97 8.00
CA CYS A 126 5.19 -4.38 9.16
C CYS A 126 5.98 -4.66 10.44
N GLN A 127 6.42 -5.90 10.65
CA GLN A 127 7.19 -6.30 11.83
C GLN A 127 8.54 -5.56 11.88
N ALA A 128 9.27 -5.50 10.76
CA ALA A 128 10.55 -4.80 10.68
C ALA A 128 10.41 -3.30 10.99
N ALA A 129 9.42 -2.63 10.37
CA ALA A 129 9.13 -1.22 10.61
C ALA A 129 8.69 -0.97 12.06
N ALA A 130 7.81 -1.81 12.60
CA ALA A 130 7.27 -1.65 13.94
C ALA A 130 8.34 -1.75 15.05
N ARG A 131 9.43 -2.51 14.85
CA ARG A 131 10.57 -2.53 15.79
C ARG A 131 11.19 -1.14 15.95
N ASN A 132 11.42 -0.43 14.85
CA ASN A 132 11.95 0.94 14.87
C ASN A 132 10.89 1.93 15.39
N MET A 133 9.65 1.84 14.93
CA MET A 133 8.56 2.73 15.34
C MET A 133 8.25 2.61 16.83
N ALA A 134 8.28 1.40 17.40
CA ALA A 134 8.09 1.18 18.83
C ALA A 134 9.20 1.82 19.67
N ALA A 135 10.45 1.76 19.21
CA ALA A 135 11.58 2.43 19.87
C ALA A 135 11.46 3.96 19.77
N GLN A 136 10.85 4.47 18.69
CA GLN A 136 10.54 5.90 18.49
C GLN A 136 9.31 6.37 19.28
N GLY A 137 8.45 5.45 19.74
CA GLY A 137 7.16 5.75 20.37
C GLY A 137 6.10 6.27 19.38
N SER A 138 6.33 6.17 18.07
CA SER A 138 5.38 6.63 17.04
C SER A 138 5.62 5.95 15.70
N GLY A 139 4.55 5.71 14.94
CA GLY A 139 4.63 5.18 13.58
C GLY A 139 3.27 5.05 12.90
N LYS A 140 3.27 5.05 11.58
CA LYS A 140 2.09 4.89 10.72
C LYS A 140 2.33 3.77 9.71
N ILE A 141 1.51 2.73 9.75
CA ILE A 141 1.55 1.62 8.80
C ILE A 141 0.25 1.64 8.02
N ILE A 142 0.38 1.72 6.69
CA ILE A 142 -0.75 1.78 5.76
C ILE A 142 -0.64 0.59 4.81
N ASN A 143 -1.55 -0.35 4.91
CA ASN A 143 -1.59 -1.51 4.03
C ASN A 143 -2.56 -1.25 2.87
N ILE A 144 -2.16 -1.59 1.65
CA ILE A 144 -3.09 -1.53 0.52
C ILE A 144 -3.87 -2.85 0.45
N ALA A 145 -5.09 -2.79 0.95
CA ALA A 145 -6.10 -3.82 0.88
C ALA A 145 -6.75 -3.85 -0.52
N SER A 146 -8.02 -4.16 -0.61
CA SER A 146 -8.84 -4.15 -1.83
C SER A 146 -10.32 -4.16 -1.44
N MET A 147 -11.21 -3.79 -2.36
CA MET A 147 -12.62 -4.17 -2.23
C MET A 147 -12.81 -5.69 -2.06
N LEU A 148 -11.87 -6.51 -2.56
CA LEU A 148 -11.86 -7.96 -2.35
C LEU A 148 -11.46 -8.38 -0.91
N SER A 149 -11.21 -7.44 -0.04
CA SER A 149 -11.15 -7.68 1.41
C SER A 149 -12.55 -7.77 2.05
N PHE A 150 -13.60 -7.38 1.31
CA PHE A 150 -14.99 -7.35 1.78
C PHE A 150 -15.91 -8.26 0.95
N GLN A 151 -15.51 -8.63 -0.26
CA GLN A 151 -16.29 -9.46 -1.18
C GLN A 151 -15.40 -10.44 -1.93
N GLY A 152 -16.00 -11.46 -2.57
CA GLY A 152 -15.28 -12.38 -3.46
C GLY A 152 -14.97 -11.76 -4.83
N GLY A 153 -13.93 -12.29 -5.48
CA GLY A 153 -13.60 -11.99 -6.87
C GLY A 153 -13.69 -13.24 -7.76
N ILE A 154 -13.95 -13.05 -9.05
CA ILE A 154 -14.00 -14.13 -10.04
C ILE A 154 -12.59 -14.34 -10.62
N LEU A 155 -12.13 -15.59 -10.72
CA LEU A 155 -10.82 -16.00 -11.26
C LEU A 155 -9.61 -15.54 -10.43
N VAL A 156 -9.79 -15.08 -9.21
CA VAL A 156 -8.72 -14.50 -8.37
C VAL A 156 -8.75 -15.03 -6.94
N PRO A 157 -8.77 -16.37 -6.72
CA PRO A 157 -8.93 -16.93 -5.37
C PRO A 157 -7.80 -16.53 -4.42
N SER A 158 -6.54 -16.64 -4.83
CA SER A 158 -5.38 -16.27 -4.00
C SER A 158 -5.32 -14.78 -3.70
N TYR A 159 -5.66 -13.93 -4.68
CA TYR A 159 -5.72 -12.48 -4.47
C TYR A 159 -6.80 -12.11 -3.46
N THR A 160 -8.00 -12.69 -3.57
CA THR A 160 -9.09 -12.49 -2.60
C THR A 160 -8.66 -12.94 -1.20
N ALA A 161 -8.08 -14.14 -1.08
CA ALA A 161 -7.56 -14.65 0.19
C ALA A 161 -6.49 -13.72 0.79
N SER A 162 -5.52 -13.29 -0.03
CA SER A 162 -4.44 -12.39 0.43
C SER A 162 -4.98 -11.04 0.91
N LYS A 163 -5.93 -10.43 0.18
CA LYS A 163 -6.47 -9.10 0.56
C LYS A 163 -7.43 -9.18 1.74
N SER A 164 -8.14 -10.29 1.92
CA SER A 164 -8.87 -10.57 3.17
C SER A 164 -7.91 -10.74 4.35
N GLY A 165 -6.79 -11.45 4.14
CA GLY A 165 -5.71 -11.58 5.11
C GLY A 165 -5.07 -10.23 5.48
N VAL A 166 -4.84 -9.35 4.52
CA VAL A 166 -4.34 -7.98 4.77
C VAL A 166 -5.26 -7.22 5.72
N ALA A 167 -6.57 -7.28 5.51
CA ALA A 167 -7.53 -6.63 6.41
C ALA A 167 -7.53 -7.25 7.82
N GLY A 168 -7.41 -8.57 7.91
CA GLY A 168 -7.28 -9.29 9.18
C GLY A 168 -6.02 -8.91 9.95
N ILE A 169 -4.86 -8.94 9.27
CA ILE A 169 -3.56 -8.55 9.86
C ILE A 169 -3.56 -7.07 10.27
N THR A 170 -4.15 -6.18 9.47
CA THR A 170 -4.28 -4.75 9.83
C THR A 170 -4.95 -4.57 11.19
N ARG A 171 -6.05 -5.28 11.45
CA ARG A 171 -6.76 -5.22 12.74
C ARG A 171 -5.96 -5.85 13.87
N ALA A 172 -5.32 -7.01 13.62
CA ALA A 172 -4.51 -7.70 14.63
C ALA A 172 -3.35 -6.83 15.10
N LEU A 173 -2.57 -6.26 14.15
CA LEU A 173 -1.43 -5.42 14.47
C LEU A 173 -1.86 -4.08 15.11
N ALA A 174 -2.99 -3.52 14.71
CA ALA A 174 -3.55 -2.34 15.36
C ALA A 174 -3.85 -2.58 16.84
N ASN A 175 -4.50 -3.70 17.17
CA ASN A 175 -4.78 -4.07 18.55
C ASN A 175 -3.51 -4.24 19.38
N GLU A 176 -2.47 -4.85 18.81
CA GLU A 176 -1.24 -5.16 19.53
C GLU A 176 -0.33 -3.95 19.70
N TRP A 177 -0.35 -3.01 18.74
CA TRP A 177 0.65 -1.94 18.67
C TRP A 177 0.12 -0.53 18.95
N ALA A 178 -1.20 -0.35 19.10
CA ALA A 178 -1.78 0.97 19.40
C ALA A 178 -1.17 1.60 20.68
N SER A 179 -0.99 0.82 21.74
CA SER A 179 -0.38 1.28 22.99
C SER A 179 1.11 1.62 22.87
N LYS A 180 1.76 1.26 21.76
CA LYS A 180 3.15 1.59 21.42
C LYS A 180 3.27 2.85 20.55
N GLY A 181 2.16 3.56 20.33
CA GLY A 181 2.11 4.74 19.48
C GLY A 181 2.13 4.43 17.97
N ILE A 182 1.80 3.19 17.56
CA ILE A 182 1.82 2.79 16.15
C ILE A 182 0.38 2.64 15.65
N ASN A 183 0.02 3.45 14.64
CA ASN A 183 -1.26 3.30 13.94
C ASN A 183 -1.09 2.32 12.77
N VAL A 184 -1.95 1.31 12.71
CA VAL A 184 -2.00 0.37 11.59
C VAL A 184 -3.38 0.43 10.96
N ASN A 185 -3.44 0.90 9.71
CA ASN A 185 -4.69 1.04 8.95
C ASN A 185 -4.50 0.53 7.52
N ALA A 186 -5.58 0.46 6.76
CA ALA A 186 -5.53 0.07 5.37
C ALA A 186 -6.40 0.97 4.49
N ILE A 187 -5.99 1.13 3.23
CA ILE A 187 -6.81 1.66 2.15
C ILE A 187 -7.26 0.48 1.29
N ALA A 188 -8.54 0.43 0.94
CA ALA A 188 -9.12 -0.55 0.04
C ALA A 188 -9.52 0.12 -1.28
N PRO A 189 -8.62 0.13 -2.30
CA PRO A 189 -8.96 0.71 -3.60
C PRO A 189 -10.05 -0.09 -4.30
N GLY A 190 -10.90 0.64 -5.04
CA GLY A 190 -11.82 0.07 -6.01
C GLY A 190 -11.14 -0.28 -7.33
N TYR A 191 -11.87 -0.15 -8.44
CA TYR A 191 -11.32 -0.34 -9.78
C TYR A 191 -10.52 0.90 -10.21
N MET A 192 -9.20 0.79 -10.13
CA MET A 192 -8.24 1.84 -10.49
C MET A 192 -7.68 1.62 -11.89
N ALA A 193 -7.53 2.70 -12.66
CA ALA A 193 -6.94 2.68 -13.99
C ALA A 193 -5.41 2.54 -13.91
N THR A 194 -4.93 1.33 -13.71
CA THR A 194 -3.52 0.95 -13.63
C THR A 194 -3.24 -0.23 -14.57
N ASP A 195 -1.98 -0.66 -14.68
CA ASP A 195 -1.59 -1.81 -15.49
C ASP A 195 -2.28 -3.10 -15.04
N ASN A 196 -2.51 -3.28 -13.74
CA ASN A 196 -3.22 -4.45 -13.19
C ASN A 196 -4.65 -4.59 -13.73
N THR A 197 -5.26 -3.51 -14.19
CA THR A 197 -6.60 -3.47 -14.75
C THR A 197 -6.65 -3.22 -16.25
N ALA A 198 -5.49 -3.11 -16.92
CA ALA A 198 -5.41 -2.80 -18.35
C ALA A 198 -6.22 -3.78 -19.21
N ALA A 199 -6.08 -5.09 -18.96
CA ALA A 199 -6.84 -6.12 -19.66
C ALA A 199 -8.37 -6.01 -19.44
N LEU A 200 -8.81 -5.63 -18.24
CA LEU A 200 -10.24 -5.42 -17.94
C LEU A 200 -10.78 -4.17 -18.65
N ARG A 201 -9.97 -3.13 -18.74
CA ARG A 201 -10.35 -1.88 -19.44
C ARG A 201 -10.36 -2.05 -20.95
N ALA A 202 -9.49 -2.91 -21.49
CA ALA A 202 -9.43 -3.22 -22.91
C ALA A 202 -10.56 -4.15 -23.39
N ASP A 203 -11.19 -4.91 -22.50
CA ASP A 203 -12.37 -5.74 -22.80
C ASP A 203 -13.65 -4.88 -22.74
N PRO A 204 -14.33 -4.61 -23.88
CA PRO A 204 -15.48 -3.73 -23.91
C PRO A 204 -16.63 -4.21 -23.02
N ARG A 205 -16.88 -5.53 -22.95
CA ARG A 205 -17.96 -6.10 -22.15
C ARG A 205 -17.67 -5.96 -20.66
N ARG A 206 -16.45 -6.29 -20.26
CA ARG A 206 -16.01 -6.17 -18.86
C ARG A 206 -15.93 -4.73 -18.41
N SER A 207 -15.40 -3.85 -19.24
CA SER A 207 -15.28 -2.42 -18.93
C SER A 207 -16.64 -1.77 -18.69
N VAL A 208 -17.62 -2.01 -19.57
CA VAL A 208 -18.98 -1.48 -19.41
C VAL A 208 -19.63 -2.03 -18.14
N SER A 209 -19.61 -3.36 -17.94
CA SER A 209 -20.19 -3.99 -16.76
C SER A 209 -19.61 -3.49 -15.44
N ILE A 210 -18.32 -3.18 -15.41
CA ILE A 210 -17.66 -2.60 -14.24
C ILE A 210 -18.09 -1.15 -14.04
N LEU A 211 -18.08 -0.32 -15.08
CA LEU A 211 -18.47 1.09 -15.01
C LEU A 211 -19.91 1.29 -14.57
N GLU A 212 -20.83 0.49 -15.07
CA GLU A 212 -22.25 0.55 -14.67
C GLU A 212 -22.47 0.26 -13.18
N ARG A 213 -21.55 -0.49 -12.56
CA ARG A 213 -21.61 -0.80 -11.13
C ARG A 213 -20.90 0.22 -10.25
N ILE A 214 -20.00 1.05 -10.79
CA ILE A 214 -19.33 2.10 -10.00
C ILE A 214 -20.27 3.32 -9.90
N PRO A 215 -20.80 3.69 -8.71
CA PRO A 215 -21.68 4.87 -8.57
C PRO A 215 -21.05 6.18 -9.07
N ALA A 216 -19.73 6.34 -8.91
CA ALA A 216 -19.02 7.52 -9.41
C ALA A 216 -18.89 7.57 -10.94
N GLY A 217 -19.31 6.53 -11.69
CA GLY A 217 -19.36 6.49 -13.14
C GLY A 217 -18.01 6.51 -13.86
N ARG A 218 -16.90 6.30 -13.13
CA ARG A 218 -15.54 6.30 -13.70
C ARG A 218 -14.64 5.32 -12.98
N TRP A 219 -13.58 4.91 -13.66
CA TRP A 219 -12.43 4.27 -13.03
C TRP A 219 -11.73 5.27 -12.11
N GLY A 220 -11.23 4.79 -10.97
CA GLY A 220 -10.35 5.58 -10.13
C GLY A 220 -8.96 5.73 -10.74
N SER A 221 -8.21 6.68 -10.24
CA SER A 221 -6.80 6.94 -10.60
C SER A 221 -5.92 6.93 -9.35
N PRO A 222 -4.58 6.90 -9.47
CA PRO A 222 -3.69 7.06 -8.32
C PRO A 222 -3.97 8.34 -7.51
N GLU A 223 -4.39 9.41 -8.17
CA GLU A 223 -4.74 10.69 -7.54
C GLU A 223 -5.87 10.56 -6.51
N ASP A 224 -6.84 9.68 -6.76
CA ASP A 224 -7.98 9.47 -5.86
C ASP A 224 -7.56 8.86 -4.50
N LEU A 225 -6.37 8.24 -4.42
CA LEU A 225 -5.85 7.65 -3.16
C LEU A 225 -4.98 8.62 -2.36
N LYS A 226 -4.45 9.68 -2.97
CA LYS A 226 -3.47 10.59 -2.36
C LYS A 226 -3.99 11.18 -1.04
N GLY A 227 -5.22 11.69 -1.03
CA GLY A 227 -5.81 12.29 0.17
C GLY A 227 -5.93 11.31 1.34
N ALA A 228 -6.40 10.08 1.07
CA ALA A 228 -6.51 9.05 2.09
C ALA A 228 -5.12 8.62 2.63
N ALA A 229 -4.12 8.53 1.76
CA ALA A 229 -2.77 8.18 2.16
C ALA A 229 -2.14 9.26 3.06
N VAL A 230 -2.23 10.53 2.70
CA VAL A 230 -1.74 11.65 3.52
C VAL A 230 -2.48 11.72 4.85
N PHE A 231 -3.81 11.55 4.86
CA PHE A 231 -4.59 11.47 6.10
C PHE A 231 -4.08 10.37 7.03
N LEU A 232 -3.95 9.15 6.53
CA LEU A 232 -3.51 8.01 7.33
C LEU A 232 -2.04 8.09 7.76
N ALA A 233 -1.19 8.80 7.01
CA ALA A 233 0.22 9.00 7.30
C ALA A 233 0.48 10.13 8.32
N SER A 234 -0.50 10.99 8.55
CA SER A 234 -0.37 12.22 9.32
C SER A 234 -0.96 12.13 10.73
N SER A 235 -0.75 13.17 11.54
CA SER A 235 -1.36 13.28 12.88
C SER A 235 -2.88 13.45 12.85
N ALA A 236 -3.46 13.81 11.70
CA ALA A 236 -4.91 13.88 11.54
C ALA A 236 -5.62 12.54 11.77
N SER A 237 -4.89 11.42 11.75
CA SER A 237 -5.41 10.07 11.99
C SER A 237 -4.90 9.41 13.27
N ASP A 238 -4.39 10.15 14.25
CA ASP A 238 -3.76 9.59 15.45
C ASP A 238 -4.68 8.68 16.27
N TYR A 239 -5.99 8.92 16.25
CA TYR A 239 -6.97 8.08 16.97
C TYR A 239 -7.62 7.00 16.08
N LEU A 240 -7.11 6.79 14.87
CA LEU A 240 -7.61 5.78 13.93
C LEU A 240 -6.71 4.54 13.94
N HIS A 241 -7.26 3.39 14.34
CA HIS A 241 -6.56 2.11 14.43
C HIS A 241 -7.40 0.98 13.85
N GLY A 242 -6.80 0.14 13.01
CA GLY A 242 -7.43 -1.06 12.45
C GLY A 242 -8.49 -0.80 11.38
N ALA A 243 -8.64 0.44 10.93
CA ALA A 243 -9.59 0.80 9.88
C ALA A 243 -9.15 0.26 8.52
N VAL A 244 -10.13 -0.16 7.71
CA VAL A 244 -9.97 -0.46 6.28
C VAL A 244 -10.87 0.49 5.52
N ILE A 245 -10.30 1.52 4.92
CA ILE A 245 -11.03 2.63 4.30
C ILE A 245 -11.23 2.36 2.80
N PRO A 246 -12.47 2.13 2.32
CA PRO A 246 -12.73 2.03 0.90
C PRO A 246 -12.52 3.38 0.19
N VAL A 247 -11.79 3.35 -0.92
CA VAL A 247 -11.67 4.46 -1.87
C VAL A 247 -12.00 3.86 -3.25
N ASP A 248 -13.27 3.70 -3.53
CA ASP A 248 -13.78 2.76 -4.55
C ASP A 248 -14.86 3.36 -5.47
N GLY A 249 -15.11 4.66 -5.38
CA GLY A 249 -16.16 5.33 -6.15
C GLY A 249 -17.59 4.86 -5.78
N GLY A 250 -17.76 4.30 -4.59
CA GLY A 250 -19.05 3.78 -4.08
C GLY A 250 -19.32 2.31 -4.46
N TRP A 251 -18.35 1.59 -5.00
CA TRP A 251 -18.53 0.18 -5.40
C TRP A 251 -19.12 -0.71 -4.30
N LEU A 252 -18.65 -0.56 -3.06
CA LEU A 252 -19.08 -1.37 -1.92
C LEU A 252 -20.40 -0.90 -1.27
N THR A 253 -21.02 0.15 -1.77
CA THR A 253 -22.29 0.64 -1.20
C THR A 253 -23.52 -0.07 -1.76
N ARG A 254 -23.35 -0.92 -2.77
CA ARG A 254 -24.43 -1.69 -3.41
C ARG A 254 -23.95 -3.05 -3.99
#